data_7a4e474c491fe7afd0201c057c793e77
#
_entry.id   7a4e474c491fe7afd0201c057c793e77
#
_cell.length_a   1.000
_cell.length_b   1.000
_cell.length_c   1.000
_cell.angle_alpha   90.00
_cell.angle_beta   90.00
_cell.angle_gamma   90.00
#
_symmetry.space_group_name_H-M   'P 1'
#
loop_
_entity.id
_entity.type
_entity.pdbx_description
1 polymer ?
#
loop_
_entity_poly.entity_id
_entity_poly.type
_entity_poly.pdbx_seq_one_letter_code
_entity_poly.pdbx_strand_id
1 'polypeptide(L)'
;MYASGPRVKSLTIGRGGPDTVGGPGGVGTIGAMKTIRLRPGRERSLLRRHPWVFESAIAKGGGDVGETVRVVSSDEQFLAWGAFSPASRIRVRAWSFDEGQRIDAEFIAAACARALRARDLWAIDSDGRRLIHGEADGLPGLIVDRYGDTLVAQFGSAGVERFKPVIADALLAHTGLTRLYERSDAAVRQLEGLPEATDWLRGQGPTELQLREHGWRLRLDIAHGHKTGFYLDQRDNRALLAAHARQRGFGRVLNCYCYSGGFSVAALQGLREAGVAGEVVSIDSSAPALALARANVADNGFDPARARFLDADVNAALREMLAAGERFDAIVLDPPKLAPTVAHAERAARAYKDINRLALKLLAPGGELFTFSCSGGISADLFHKIVASAGADAGVDAYIAQRLGAAPDHPMSLAFPEGEYLKGLVVVRKPD
;
A
#
# COMPACT_ATOMS: atom_id res chain seq x y z
N MET A 1 -13.31 -24.79 -48.28
CA MET A 1 -14.59 -25.49 -48.01
C MET A 1 -15.22 -24.82 -46.81
N TYR A 2 -16.30 -24.08 -47.07
CA TYR A 2 -17.08 -23.38 -46.04
C TYR A 2 -18.08 -24.35 -45.43
N ALA A 3 -18.21 -24.39 -44.09
CA ALA A 3 -19.27 -25.08 -43.39
C ALA A 3 -20.04 -24.07 -42.54
N SER A 4 -21.34 -24.01 -42.77
CA SER A 4 -22.38 -23.12 -42.30
C SER A 4 -22.77 -23.36 -40.82
N GLY A 5 -22.94 -22.31 -40.04
CA GLY A 5 -23.53 -22.31 -38.68
C GLY A 5 -25.07 -22.25 -38.70
N PRO A 6 -25.75 -22.62 -37.59
CA PRO A 6 -27.19 -22.77 -37.55
C PRO A 6 -27.94 -21.46 -37.29
N ARG A 7 -29.13 -21.37 -37.86
CA ARG A 7 -30.14 -20.28 -37.80
C ARG A 7 -30.79 -20.16 -36.41
N VAL A 8 -30.91 -18.94 -35.92
CA VAL A 8 -31.73 -18.56 -34.76
C VAL A 8 -33.21 -18.44 -35.20
N LYS A 9 -34.11 -19.08 -34.50
CA LYS A 9 -35.57 -18.96 -34.67
C LYS A 9 -36.11 -17.77 -33.90
N SER A 10 -36.87 -16.92 -34.57
CA SER A 10 -37.61 -15.80 -33.99
C SER A 10 -38.83 -16.31 -33.17
N LEU A 11 -38.94 -15.84 -31.92
CA LEU A 11 -40.17 -15.99 -31.12
C LEU A 11 -40.97 -14.69 -31.18
N THR A 12 -42.23 -14.82 -31.56
CA THR A 12 -43.23 -13.76 -31.64
C THR A 12 -43.85 -13.55 -30.23
N ILE A 13 -43.82 -12.31 -29.73
CA ILE A 13 -44.46 -11.94 -28.44
C ILE A 13 -45.83 -11.40 -28.70
N GLY A 14 -46.84 -12.01 -28.06
CA GLY A 14 -48.23 -11.60 -28.08
C GLY A 14 -48.48 -10.36 -27.20
N ARG A 15 -49.32 -9.45 -27.69
CA ARG A 15 -49.79 -8.25 -26.98
C ARG A 15 -50.90 -8.62 -25.96
N GLY A 16 -50.66 -8.32 -24.68
CA GLY A 16 -51.68 -8.25 -23.63
C GLY A 16 -51.78 -6.81 -23.11
N GLY A 17 -52.99 -6.29 -23.02
CA GLY A 17 -53.34 -4.92 -22.66
C GLY A 17 -53.18 -4.57 -21.16
N PRO A 18 -53.47 -3.33 -20.74
CA PRO A 18 -52.96 -2.72 -19.55
C PRO A 18 -53.78 -2.94 -18.30
N ASP A 19 -53.14 -3.40 -17.21
CA ASP A 19 -53.70 -3.28 -15.85
C ASP A 19 -52.94 -2.21 -15.08
N THR A 20 -53.71 -1.20 -14.68
CA THR A 20 -53.26 -0.09 -13.84
C THR A 20 -53.21 -0.54 -12.38
N VAL A 21 -52.00 -0.51 -11.78
CA VAL A 21 -51.83 -0.51 -10.31
C VAL A 21 -50.93 0.66 -9.93
N GLY A 22 -51.51 1.48 -9.03
CA GLY A 22 -50.93 2.74 -8.58
C GLY A 22 -49.62 2.58 -7.81
N GLY A 23 -48.66 3.43 -8.13
CA GLY A 23 -47.47 3.63 -7.35
C GLY A 23 -47.65 4.59 -6.18
N PRO A 24 -46.70 4.57 -5.24
CA PRO A 24 -46.12 5.80 -4.78
C PRO A 24 -44.60 5.68 -4.76
N GLY A 25 -43.96 6.08 -5.81
CA GLY A 25 -42.53 6.33 -5.83
C GLY A 25 -42.32 7.82 -5.84
N GLY A 26 -42.08 8.40 -4.67
CA GLY A 26 -41.69 9.78 -4.54
C GLY A 26 -40.40 10.02 -5.36
N VAL A 27 -40.54 10.80 -6.43
CA VAL A 27 -39.39 11.43 -7.12
C VAL A 27 -38.74 12.36 -6.12
N GLY A 28 -37.70 11.87 -5.44
CA GLY A 28 -36.86 12.71 -4.60
C GLY A 28 -36.38 13.87 -5.47
N THR A 29 -36.77 15.08 -5.11
CA THR A 29 -36.24 16.33 -5.64
C THR A 29 -34.72 16.19 -5.75
N ILE A 30 -34.16 16.29 -6.96
CA ILE A 30 -32.72 16.42 -7.18
C ILE A 30 -32.35 17.74 -6.50
N GLY A 31 -31.88 17.66 -5.25
CA GLY A 31 -31.39 18.82 -4.51
C GLY A 31 -30.32 19.52 -5.35
N ALA A 32 -30.39 20.85 -5.42
CA ALA A 32 -29.42 21.63 -6.20
C ALA A 32 -28.01 21.18 -5.83
N MET A 33 -27.22 20.73 -6.83
CA MET A 33 -25.88 20.20 -6.63
C MET A 33 -25.00 21.25 -5.97
N LYS A 34 -24.39 20.90 -4.83
CA LYS A 34 -23.59 21.83 -4.03
C LYS A 34 -22.27 22.15 -4.75
N THR A 35 -21.89 23.42 -4.71
CA THR A 35 -20.71 23.94 -5.41
C THR A 35 -19.69 24.47 -4.40
N ILE A 36 -18.45 24.10 -4.60
CA ILE A 36 -17.27 24.61 -3.90
C ILE A 36 -16.53 25.57 -4.82
N ARG A 37 -16.46 26.84 -4.43
CA ARG A 37 -15.69 27.87 -5.15
C ARG A 37 -14.32 28.02 -4.52
N LEU A 38 -13.28 27.97 -5.33
CA LEU A 38 -11.91 28.20 -4.89
C LEU A 38 -11.57 29.70 -4.80
N ARG A 39 -10.58 30.01 -3.99
CA ARG A 39 -9.96 31.34 -3.95
C ARG A 39 -9.15 31.58 -5.24
N PRO A 40 -9.00 32.82 -5.71
CA PRO A 40 -8.17 33.14 -6.88
C PRO A 40 -6.76 32.56 -6.74
N GLY A 41 -6.27 31.93 -7.81
CA GLY A 41 -4.93 31.32 -7.89
C GLY A 41 -4.78 29.97 -7.19
N ARG A 42 -5.86 29.39 -6.61
CA ARG A 42 -5.84 28.09 -5.94
C ARG A 42 -6.29 26.92 -6.82
N GLU A 43 -6.64 27.19 -8.08
CA GLU A 43 -7.05 26.20 -9.09
C GLU A 43 -5.89 25.39 -9.67
N ARG A 44 -4.63 25.86 -9.54
CA ARG A 44 -3.46 25.30 -10.25
C ARG A 44 -3.24 23.81 -10.01
N SER A 45 -3.51 23.30 -8.79
CA SER A 45 -3.36 21.87 -8.48
C SER A 45 -4.39 21.05 -9.25
N LEU A 46 -5.67 21.44 -9.25
CA LEU A 46 -6.73 20.75 -9.99
C LEU A 46 -6.52 20.80 -11.50
N LEU A 47 -6.06 21.94 -12.05
CA LEU A 47 -5.69 22.07 -13.47
C LEU A 47 -4.57 21.12 -13.87
N ARG A 48 -3.70 20.73 -12.93
CA ARG A 48 -2.69 19.69 -13.10
C ARG A 48 -3.19 18.29 -12.72
N ARG A 49 -4.50 18.15 -12.51
CA ARG A 49 -5.18 16.90 -12.12
C ARG A 49 -4.75 16.34 -10.76
N HIS A 50 -4.20 17.16 -9.87
CA HIS A 50 -3.94 16.76 -8.49
C HIS A 50 -5.28 16.57 -7.76
N PRO A 51 -5.54 15.43 -7.08
CA PRO A 51 -6.89 15.08 -6.62
C PRO A 51 -7.33 15.80 -5.33
N TRP A 52 -6.46 16.56 -4.65
CA TRP A 52 -6.79 17.14 -3.35
C TRP A 52 -7.07 18.64 -3.39
N VAL A 53 -8.15 19.03 -2.73
CA VAL A 53 -8.47 20.42 -2.42
C VAL A 53 -8.40 20.63 -0.92
N PHE A 54 -7.45 21.45 -0.49
CA PHE A 54 -7.29 21.78 0.92
C PHE A 54 -8.28 22.86 1.37
N GLU A 55 -8.66 22.84 2.64
CA GLU A 55 -9.54 23.84 3.27
C GLU A 55 -9.12 25.27 2.97
N SER A 56 -7.82 25.57 3.05
CA SER A 56 -7.27 26.90 2.79
C SER A 56 -7.47 27.40 1.36
N ALA A 57 -7.78 26.51 0.40
CA ALA A 57 -8.04 26.87 -0.99
C ALA A 57 -9.50 27.30 -1.24
N ILE A 58 -10.41 27.03 -0.34
CA ILE A 58 -11.85 27.24 -0.51
C ILE A 58 -12.23 28.68 -0.09
N ALA A 59 -12.94 29.39 -0.98
CA ALA A 59 -13.52 30.70 -0.72
C ALA A 59 -14.93 30.55 -0.16
N LYS A 60 -15.77 29.68 -0.77
CA LYS A 60 -17.20 29.53 -0.43
C LYS A 60 -17.69 28.13 -0.81
N GLY A 61 -18.72 27.69 -0.12
CA GLY A 61 -19.42 26.44 -0.40
C GLY A 61 -19.16 25.40 0.69
N GLY A 62 -19.90 24.29 0.61
CA GLY A 62 -19.85 23.17 1.55
C GLY A 62 -20.65 22.00 1.03
N GLY A 63 -20.70 20.92 1.78
CA GLY A 63 -21.44 19.72 1.47
C GLY A 63 -21.63 18.85 2.71
N ASP A 64 -22.41 17.79 2.57
CA ASP A 64 -22.52 16.77 3.61
C ASP A 64 -21.34 15.79 3.52
N VAL A 65 -21.14 14.98 4.54
CA VAL A 65 -20.05 14.00 4.60
C VAL A 65 -20.12 13.05 3.40
N GLY A 66 -19.07 13.03 2.61
CA GLY A 66 -18.94 12.17 1.43
C GLY A 66 -19.81 12.58 0.23
N GLU A 67 -20.53 13.71 0.32
CA GLU A 67 -21.34 14.20 -0.79
C GLU A 67 -20.49 14.59 -1.99
N THR A 68 -20.95 14.23 -3.18
CA THR A 68 -20.32 14.68 -4.41
C THR A 68 -20.67 16.17 -4.66
N VAL A 69 -19.64 16.99 -4.81
CA VAL A 69 -19.75 18.42 -5.02
C VAL A 69 -19.08 18.83 -6.33
N ARG A 70 -19.57 19.92 -6.93
CA ARG A 70 -18.94 20.58 -8.08
C ARG A 70 -17.89 21.58 -7.59
N VAL A 71 -16.65 21.43 -8.03
CA VAL A 71 -15.56 22.37 -7.70
C VAL A 71 -15.35 23.30 -8.88
N VAL A 72 -15.33 24.61 -8.60
CA VAL A 72 -15.14 25.66 -9.61
C VAL A 72 -14.02 26.64 -9.19
N SER A 73 -13.44 27.31 -10.18
CA SER A 73 -12.51 28.42 -9.96
C SER A 73 -13.23 29.65 -9.35
N SER A 74 -12.47 30.71 -9.06
CA SER A 74 -13.03 32.02 -8.67
C SER A 74 -13.98 32.58 -9.73
N ASP A 75 -13.75 32.26 -11.01
CA ASP A 75 -14.49 32.74 -12.17
C ASP A 75 -15.54 31.73 -12.66
N GLU A 76 -16.01 30.84 -11.77
CA GLU A 76 -17.07 29.83 -12.01
C GLU A 76 -16.73 28.74 -13.04
N GLN A 77 -15.46 28.65 -13.51
CA GLN A 77 -15.06 27.60 -14.43
C GLN A 77 -15.00 26.25 -13.69
N PHE A 78 -15.56 25.20 -14.30
CA PHE A 78 -15.51 23.86 -13.76
C PHE A 78 -14.06 23.37 -13.63
N LEU A 79 -13.75 22.71 -12.51
CA LEU A 79 -12.42 22.13 -12.24
C LEU A 79 -12.48 20.63 -11.97
N ALA A 80 -13.44 20.17 -11.17
CA ALA A 80 -13.58 18.76 -10.83
C ALA A 80 -14.93 18.45 -10.18
N TRP A 81 -15.35 17.19 -10.26
CA TRP A 81 -16.27 16.55 -9.33
C TRP A 81 -15.46 15.92 -8.19
N GLY A 82 -15.91 16.02 -6.96
CA GLY A 82 -15.20 15.40 -5.85
C GLY A 82 -16.08 15.16 -4.62
N ALA A 83 -15.60 14.29 -3.72
CA ALA A 83 -16.26 14.03 -2.45
C ALA A 83 -15.85 15.07 -1.40
N PHE A 84 -16.83 15.63 -0.70
CA PHE A 84 -16.62 16.63 0.35
C PHE A 84 -16.45 15.96 1.72
N SER A 85 -15.49 16.44 2.51
CA SER A 85 -15.28 16.03 3.88
C SER A 85 -15.19 17.25 4.80
N PRO A 86 -16.21 17.55 5.64
CA PRO A 86 -16.22 18.74 6.48
C PRO A 86 -15.22 18.66 7.65
N ALA A 87 -14.79 17.48 8.05
CA ALA A 87 -13.82 17.29 9.13
C ALA A 87 -12.37 17.37 8.65
N SER A 88 -12.11 16.94 7.40
CA SER A 88 -10.76 16.81 6.87
C SER A 88 -10.15 18.15 6.44
N ARG A 89 -8.84 18.32 6.63
CA ARG A 89 -8.08 19.40 6.01
C ARG A 89 -8.03 19.29 4.49
N ILE A 90 -8.15 18.06 3.95
CA ILE A 90 -8.37 17.80 2.54
C ILE A 90 -9.87 17.80 2.31
N ARG A 91 -10.45 18.99 2.11
CA ARG A 91 -11.90 19.21 2.04
C ARG A 91 -12.60 18.54 0.89
N VAL A 92 -11.93 18.42 -0.26
CA VAL A 92 -12.48 17.70 -1.40
C VAL A 92 -11.42 16.78 -1.99
N ARG A 93 -11.84 15.54 -2.30
CA ARG A 93 -11.04 14.58 -3.05
C ARG A 93 -11.72 14.36 -4.40
N ALA A 94 -11.02 14.69 -5.48
CA ALA A 94 -11.56 14.67 -6.83
C ALA A 94 -11.83 13.23 -7.31
N TRP A 95 -13.03 13.02 -7.86
CA TRP A 95 -13.44 11.81 -8.57
C TRP A 95 -13.15 11.90 -10.08
N SER A 96 -13.48 13.05 -10.67
CA SER A 96 -13.37 13.27 -12.11
C SER A 96 -13.06 14.73 -12.42
N PHE A 97 -12.31 14.94 -13.48
CA PHE A 97 -12.01 16.25 -14.09
C PHE A 97 -12.80 16.48 -15.38
N ASP A 98 -13.77 15.64 -15.69
CA ASP A 98 -14.71 15.77 -16.81
C ASP A 98 -16.05 16.28 -16.28
N GLU A 99 -16.47 17.46 -16.74
CA GLU A 99 -17.73 18.10 -16.32
C GLU A 99 -18.95 17.28 -16.70
N GLY A 100 -18.90 16.58 -17.84
CA GLY A 100 -19.98 15.72 -18.32
C GLY A 100 -20.13 14.40 -17.53
N GLN A 101 -19.15 14.06 -16.70
CA GLN A 101 -19.17 12.80 -15.96
C GLN A 101 -20.16 12.86 -14.80
N ARG A 102 -21.13 11.97 -14.80
CA ARG A 102 -21.97 11.72 -13.63
C ARG A 102 -21.24 10.82 -12.62
N ILE A 103 -21.25 11.22 -11.35
CA ILE A 103 -20.64 10.48 -10.25
C ILE A 103 -21.75 9.75 -9.50
N ASP A 104 -21.97 8.51 -9.86
CA ASP A 104 -22.99 7.62 -9.29
C ASP A 104 -22.43 6.20 -9.07
N ALA A 105 -23.31 5.26 -8.75
CA ALA A 105 -22.94 3.86 -8.52
C ALA A 105 -22.24 3.22 -9.73
N GLU A 106 -22.68 3.53 -10.95
CA GLU A 106 -22.11 3.00 -12.18
C GLU A 106 -20.69 3.52 -12.39
N PHE A 107 -20.47 4.82 -12.19
CA PHE A 107 -19.11 5.41 -12.23
C PHE A 107 -18.15 4.73 -11.25
N ILE A 108 -18.57 4.54 -10.00
CA ILE A 108 -17.75 3.93 -8.95
C ILE A 108 -17.46 2.46 -9.29
N ALA A 109 -18.45 1.69 -9.72
CA ALA A 109 -18.26 0.30 -10.14
C ALA A 109 -17.29 0.19 -11.34
N ALA A 110 -17.44 1.07 -12.33
CA ALA A 110 -16.54 1.15 -13.47
C ALA A 110 -15.11 1.55 -13.07
N ALA A 111 -14.94 2.45 -12.07
CA ALA A 111 -13.63 2.81 -11.54
C ALA A 111 -12.97 1.61 -10.84
N CYS A 112 -13.70 0.84 -10.01
CA CYS A 112 -13.20 -0.40 -9.44
C CYS A 112 -12.76 -1.37 -10.54
N ALA A 113 -13.59 -1.61 -11.56
CA ALA A 113 -13.26 -2.49 -12.67
C ALA A 113 -12.00 -2.05 -13.44
N ARG A 114 -11.81 -0.74 -13.66
CA ARG A 114 -10.59 -0.20 -14.29
C ARG A 114 -9.35 -0.49 -13.44
N ALA A 115 -9.43 -0.26 -12.14
CA ALA A 115 -8.32 -0.51 -11.21
C ALA A 115 -7.90 -1.99 -11.21
N LEU A 116 -8.88 -2.91 -11.15
CA LEU A 116 -8.61 -4.35 -11.19
C LEU A 116 -7.92 -4.75 -12.49
N ARG A 117 -8.46 -4.33 -13.66
CA ARG A 117 -7.83 -4.61 -14.96
C ARG A 117 -6.42 -4.05 -15.11
N ALA A 118 -6.13 -2.90 -14.49
CA ALA A 118 -4.79 -2.33 -14.51
C ALA A 118 -3.75 -3.25 -13.83
N ARG A 119 -4.16 -4.08 -12.88
CA ARG A 119 -3.27 -5.06 -12.21
C ARG A 119 -2.93 -6.26 -13.08
N ASP A 120 -3.74 -6.56 -14.10
CA ASP A 120 -3.47 -7.64 -15.05
C ASP A 120 -2.31 -7.32 -16.01
N LEU A 121 -1.87 -6.07 -16.06
CA LEU A 121 -0.67 -5.65 -16.82
C LEU A 121 0.64 -6.21 -16.23
N TRP A 122 0.62 -6.65 -14.97
CA TRP A 122 1.81 -7.08 -14.26
C TRP A 122 1.80 -8.57 -13.98
N ALA A 123 2.88 -9.27 -14.37
CA ALA A 123 3.12 -10.65 -13.98
C ALA A 123 3.56 -10.70 -12.52
N ILE A 124 2.62 -10.96 -11.61
CA ILE A 124 2.86 -11.02 -10.17
C ILE A 124 2.83 -12.48 -9.72
N ASP A 125 3.97 -13.01 -9.29
CA ASP A 125 4.07 -14.36 -8.72
C ASP A 125 3.68 -14.34 -7.24
N SER A 126 2.41 -14.05 -7.00
CA SER A 126 1.80 -14.07 -5.67
C SER A 126 0.28 -14.17 -5.79
N ASP A 127 -0.36 -14.81 -4.81
CA ASP A 127 -1.81 -14.76 -4.61
C ASP A 127 -2.24 -13.58 -3.71
N GLY A 128 -1.26 -12.78 -3.24
CA GLY A 128 -1.45 -11.49 -2.60
C GLY A 128 -1.17 -10.32 -3.54
N ARG A 129 -2.15 -9.43 -3.70
CA ARG A 129 -2.04 -8.28 -4.60
C ARG A 129 -2.77 -7.07 -4.03
N ARG A 130 -2.22 -5.88 -4.22
CA ARG A 130 -3.00 -4.65 -4.12
C ARG A 130 -3.85 -4.48 -5.36
N LEU A 131 -5.17 -4.46 -5.20
CA LEU A 131 -6.13 -4.30 -6.29
C LEU A 131 -6.51 -2.84 -6.52
N ILE A 132 -6.62 -2.04 -5.45
CA ILE A 132 -6.92 -0.60 -5.53
C ILE A 132 -5.97 0.17 -4.63
N HIS A 133 -5.36 1.22 -5.18
CA HIS A 133 -4.38 2.08 -4.52
C HIS A 133 -4.79 3.56 -4.54
N GLY A 134 -5.93 3.86 -3.97
CA GLY A 134 -6.43 5.20 -3.67
C GLY A 134 -6.44 6.14 -4.87
N GLU A 135 -5.75 7.25 -4.71
CA GLU A 135 -5.65 8.34 -5.66
C GLU A 135 -5.06 7.90 -7.01
N ALA A 136 -4.17 6.92 -7.02
CA ALA A 136 -3.57 6.41 -8.26
C ALA A 136 -4.59 5.70 -9.17
N ASP A 137 -5.67 5.17 -8.60
CA ASP A 137 -6.75 4.48 -9.33
C ASP A 137 -8.01 5.33 -9.50
N GLY A 138 -7.97 6.61 -9.10
CA GLY A 138 -9.12 7.51 -9.15
C GLY A 138 -10.21 7.20 -8.12
N LEU A 139 -9.86 6.48 -7.06
CA LEU A 139 -10.72 6.14 -5.91
C LEU A 139 -10.08 6.64 -4.60
N PRO A 140 -9.98 7.98 -4.41
CA PRO A 140 -9.20 8.57 -3.33
C PRO A 140 -9.57 8.05 -1.94
N GLY A 141 -8.56 7.52 -1.25
CA GLY A 141 -8.73 6.98 0.09
C GLY A 141 -9.24 5.53 0.15
N LEU A 142 -9.43 4.83 -0.98
CA LEU A 142 -9.75 3.40 -1.01
C LEU A 142 -8.48 2.58 -1.20
N ILE A 143 -8.25 1.65 -0.30
CA ILE A 143 -7.23 0.61 -0.44
C ILE A 143 -7.95 -0.75 -0.48
N VAL A 144 -7.60 -1.59 -1.43
CA VAL A 144 -8.12 -2.96 -1.49
C VAL A 144 -6.96 -3.90 -1.80
N ASP A 145 -6.76 -4.87 -0.90
CA ASP A 145 -5.80 -5.95 -1.06
C ASP A 145 -6.53 -7.30 -1.19
N ARG A 146 -5.96 -8.18 -1.96
CA ARG A 146 -6.38 -9.57 -2.08
C ARG A 146 -5.35 -10.46 -1.41
N TYR A 147 -5.80 -11.44 -0.63
CA TYR A 147 -5.01 -12.52 -0.06
C TYR A 147 -5.71 -13.86 -0.37
N GLY A 148 -5.22 -14.54 -1.41
CA GLY A 148 -5.85 -15.77 -1.90
C GLY A 148 -7.30 -15.54 -2.35
N ASP A 149 -8.25 -16.06 -1.58
CA ASP A 149 -9.70 -15.97 -1.82
C ASP A 149 -10.41 -14.89 -0.99
N THR A 150 -9.68 -14.07 -0.27
CA THR A 150 -10.22 -13.03 0.62
C THR A 150 -9.75 -11.65 0.18
N LEU A 151 -10.70 -10.70 0.14
CA LEU A 151 -10.42 -9.28 -0.05
C LEU A 151 -10.36 -8.57 1.30
N VAL A 152 -9.48 -7.60 1.42
CA VAL A 152 -9.41 -6.70 2.57
C VAL A 152 -9.45 -5.26 2.07
N ALA A 153 -10.42 -4.48 2.55
CA ALA A 153 -10.62 -3.10 2.12
C ALA A 153 -10.45 -2.11 3.29
N GLN A 154 -9.84 -0.96 2.99
CA GLN A 154 -9.78 0.19 3.88
C GLN A 154 -10.50 1.38 3.22
N PHE A 155 -11.51 1.91 3.89
CA PHE A 155 -12.27 3.08 3.46
C PHE A 155 -11.76 4.31 4.24
N GLY A 156 -10.70 4.93 3.75
CA GLY A 156 -9.97 5.99 4.44
C GLY A 156 -10.49 7.40 4.20
N SER A 157 -11.54 7.60 3.40
CA SER A 157 -12.13 8.93 3.13
C SER A 157 -13.65 8.90 3.12
N ALA A 158 -14.27 10.07 3.36
CA ALA A 158 -15.72 10.21 3.41
C ALA A 158 -16.41 9.81 2.09
N GLY A 159 -15.77 10.06 0.95
CA GLY A 159 -16.30 9.71 -0.35
C GLY A 159 -16.47 8.20 -0.56
N VAL A 160 -15.39 7.43 -0.33
CA VAL A 160 -15.45 5.97 -0.48
C VAL A 160 -16.30 5.32 0.62
N GLU A 161 -16.37 5.92 1.80
CA GLU A 161 -17.30 5.48 2.87
C GLU A 161 -18.75 5.55 2.39
N ARG A 162 -19.15 6.65 1.74
CA ARG A 162 -20.52 6.83 1.20
C ARG A 162 -20.88 5.78 0.16
N PHE A 163 -19.90 5.37 -0.67
CA PHE A 163 -20.11 4.36 -1.72
C PHE A 163 -19.73 2.95 -1.29
N LYS A 164 -19.47 2.70 -0.01
CA LYS A 164 -19.02 1.40 0.52
C LYS A 164 -19.83 0.20 0.02
N PRO A 165 -21.17 0.18 0.04
CA PRO A 165 -21.95 -0.95 -0.46
C PRO A 165 -21.71 -1.21 -1.95
N VAL A 166 -21.68 -0.14 -2.76
CA VAL A 166 -21.46 -0.22 -4.21
C VAL A 166 -20.03 -0.75 -4.51
N ILE A 167 -19.05 -0.28 -3.78
CA ILE A 167 -17.67 -0.73 -3.92
C ILE A 167 -17.56 -2.21 -3.55
N ALA A 168 -18.16 -2.62 -2.43
CA ALA A 168 -18.15 -4.00 -1.99
C ALA A 168 -18.74 -4.95 -3.04
N ASP A 169 -19.93 -4.61 -3.57
CA ASP A 169 -20.61 -5.43 -4.56
C ASP A 169 -19.85 -5.46 -5.90
N ALA A 170 -19.28 -4.33 -6.34
CA ALA A 170 -18.44 -4.26 -7.53
C ALA A 170 -17.17 -5.11 -7.40
N LEU A 171 -16.50 -5.07 -6.25
CA LEU A 171 -15.30 -5.86 -5.99
C LEU A 171 -15.60 -7.36 -6.10
N LEU A 172 -16.66 -7.85 -5.44
CA LEU A 172 -17.03 -9.27 -5.49
C LEU A 172 -17.45 -9.69 -6.89
N ALA A 173 -18.23 -8.87 -7.59
CA ALA A 173 -18.68 -9.15 -8.96
C ALA A 173 -17.50 -9.29 -9.94
N HIS A 174 -16.49 -8.42 -9.83
CA HIS A 174 -15.36 -8.43 -10.75
C HIS A 174 -14.26 -9.44 -10.39
N THR A 175 -14.14 -9.82 -9.12
CA THR A 175 -13.12 -10.80 -8.69
C THR A 175 -13.64 -12.24 -8.66
N GLY A 176 -14.97 -12.43 -8.64
CA GLY A 176 -15.60 -13.73 -8.41
C GLY A 176 -15.41 -14.26 -6.98
N LEU A 177 -14.89 -13.45 -6.07
CA LEU A 177 -14.70 -13.82 -4.67
C LEU A 177 -15.97 -13.54 -3.87
N THR A 178 -16.07 -14.16 -2.69
CA THR A 178 -17.27 -14.07 -1.83
C THR A 178 -16.99 -13.45 -0.47
N ARG A 179 -15.71 -13.21 -0.14
CA ARG A 179 -15.27 -12.73 1.17
C ARG A 179 -14.61 -11.36 1.05
N LEU A 180 -15.11 -10.40 1.80
CA LEU A 180 -14.56 -9.06 1.93
C LEU A 180 -14.53 -8.64 3.39
N TYR A 181 -13.35 -8.45 3.93
CA TYR A 181 -13.12 -7.92 5.28
C TYR A 181 -12.85 -6.41 5.22
N GLU A 182 -13.50 -5.64 6.07
CA GLU A 182 -13.19 -4.21 6.24
C GLU A 182 -12.14 -4.04 7.33
N ARG A 183 -11.08 -3.29 7.02
CA ARG A 183 -10.00 -2.94 7.93
C ARG A 183 -9.81 -1.42 7.99
N SER A 184 -10.86 -0.70 8.39
CA SER A 184 -10.92 0.77 8.41
C SER A 184 -10.63 1.32 9.81
N ASP A 185 -9.47 0.93 10.39
CA ASP A 185 -8.95 1.29 11.71
C ASP A 185 -7.77 2.29 11.65
N ALA A 186 -7.41 2.76 10.46
CA ALA A 186 -6.31 3.68 10.29
C ALA A 186 -6.63 5.09 10.82
N ALA A 187 -5.66 5.73 11.46
CA ALA A 187 -5.79 7.08 12.05
C ALA A 187 -6.30 8.16 11.06
N VAL A 188 -6.16 7.94 9.74
CA VAL A 188 -6.70 8.84 8.72
C VAL A 188 -8.23 8.98 8.81
N ARG A 189 -8.94 7.96 9.30
CA ARG A 189 -10.41 8.03 9.47
C ARG A 189 -10.83 9.05 10.51
N GLN A 190 -10.08 9.17 11.59
CA GLN A 190 -10.33 10.20 12.61
C GLN A 190 -10.20 11.61 12.01
N LEU A 191 -9.22 11.82 11.10
CA LEU A 191 -9.06 13.10 10.39
C LEU A 191 -10.20 13.38 9.40
N GLU A 192 -10.91 12.36 8.95
CA GLU A 192 -12.10 12.46 8.08
C GLU A 192 -13.41 12.56 8.90
N GLY A 193 -13.33 12.46 10.23
CA GLY A 193 -14.49 12.42 11.11
C GLY A 193 -15.32 11.13 10.99
N LEU A 194 -14.68 10.04 10.59
CA LEU A 194 -15.31 8.73 10.43
C LEU A 194 -14.96 7.80 11.60
N PRO A 195 -15.91 6.98 12.08
CA PRO A 195 -15.63 5.98 13.10
C PRO A 195 -14.74 4.85 12.54
N GLU A 196 -13.98 4.19 13.41
CA GLU A 196 -13.29 2.96 13.06
C GLU A 196 -14.30 1.86 12.74
N ALA A 197 -13.95 0.98 11.78
CA ALA A 197 -14.76 -0.16 11.37
C ALA A 197 -13.86 -1.32 10.97
N THR A 198 -14.03 -2.45 11.65
CA THR A 198 -13.28 -3.68 11.39
C THR A 198 -14.23 -4.86 11.56
N ASP A 199 -14.64 -5.46 10.44
CA ASP A 199 -15.50 -6.66 10.43
C ASP A 199 -15.62 -7.21 9.01
N TRP A 200 -16.27 -8.36 8.88
CA TRP A 200 -16.70 -8.90 7.60
C TRP A 200 -17.79 -8.04 6.97
N LEU A 201 -17.45 -7.37 5.85
CA LEU A 201 -18.40 -6.56 5.09
C LEU A 201 -19.29 -7.44 4.19
N ARG A 202 -18.72 -8.53 3.68
CA ARG A 202 -19.42 -9.58 2.89
C ARG A 202 -18.79 -10.94 3.17
N GLY A 203 -19.63 -11.98 3.22
CA GLY A 203 -19.19 -13.32 3.56
C GLY A 203 -18.64 -13.44 4.97
N GLN A 204 -17.98 -14.54 5.27
CA GLN A 204 -17.28 -14.81 6.53
C GLN A 204 -16.15 -15.81 6.29
N GLY A 205 -15.15 -15.86 7.18
CA GLY A 205 -14.04 -16.80 7.09
C GLY A 205 -13.02 -16.61 8.20
N PRO A 206 -11.88 -17.32 8.15
CA PRO A 206 -10.78 -17.07 9.05
C PRO A 206 -10.15 -15.71 8.78
N THR A 207 -9.62 -15.08 9.82
CA THR A 207 -8.81 -13.85 9.71
C THR A 207 -7.32 -14.17 9.62
N GLU A 208 -6.90 -15.33 10.10
CA GLU A 208 -5.57 -15.87 9.87
C GLU A 208 -5.55 -16.54 8.49
N LEU A 209 -4.74 -16.02 7.59
CA LEU A 209 -4.63 -16.46 6.21
C LEU A 209 -3.19 -16.91 5.90
N GLN A 210 -3.03 -17.61 4.79
CA GLN A 210 -1.73 -17.94 4.22
C GLN A 210 -1.64 -17.36 2.81
N LEU A 211 -0.59 -16.61 2.57
CA LEU A 211 -0.20 -16.04 1.29
C LEU A 211 0.87 -16.90 0.64
N ARG A 212 0.78 -17.10 -0.65
CA ARG A 212 1.88 -17.64 -1.46
C ARG A 212 2.53 -16.50 -2.26
N GLU A 213 3.85 -16.34 -2.14
CA GLU A 213 4.65 -15.33 -2.83
C GLU A 213 5.97 -15.96 -3.27
N HIS A 214 6.29 -15.93 -4.57
CA HIS A 214 7.50 -16.55 -5.14
C HIS A 214 7.71 -18.01 -4.70
N GLY A 215 6.61 -18.77 -4.53
CA GLY A 215 6.63 -20.13 -4.00
C GLY A 215 6.74 -20.23 -2.48
N TRP A 216 6.99 -19.15 -1.76
CA TRP A 216 7.03 -19.11 -0.30
C TRP A 216 5.62 -19.10 0.29
N ARG A 217 5.47 -19.65 1.50
CA ARG A 217 4.25 -19.60 2.30
C ARG A 217 4.43 -18.60 3.42
N LEU A 218 3.53 -17.64 3.53
CA LEU A 218 3.62 -16.57 4.51
C LEU A 218 2.27 -16.44 5.20
N ARG A 219 2.23 -16.68 6.50
CA ARG A 219 1.04 -16.45 7.32
C ARG A 219 0.86 -14.96 7.57
N LEU A 220 -0.37 -14.54 7.64
CA LEU A 220 -0.77 -13.18 7.97
C LEU A 220 -2.10 -13.18 8.73
N ASP A 221 -2.38 -12.10 9.42
CA ASP A 221 -3.66 -11.88 10.11
C ASP A 221 -4.27 -10.57 9.61
N ILE A 222 -5.43 -10.67 8.95
CA ILE A 222 -6.13 -9.50 8.40
C ILE A 222 -6.84 -8.69 9.47
N ALA A 223 -7.11 -9.24 10.65
CA ALA A 223 -7.76 -8.55 11.75
C ALA A 223 -6.78 -7.78 12.64
N HIS A 224 -5.59 -8.35 12.94
CA HIS A 224 -4.65 -7.78 13.90
C HIS A 224 -3.28 -7.43 13.29
N GLY A 225 -2.97 -7.92 12.09
CA GLY A 225 -1.72 -7.64 11.39
C GLY A 225 -1.58 -6.17 10.98
N HIS A 226 -0.39 -5.77 10.57
CA HIS A 226 -0.13 -4.41 10.09
C HIS A 226 -0.82 -4.13 8.74
N LYS A 227 -1.17 -2.89 8.46
CA LYS A 227 -1.88 -2.46 7.24
C LYS A 227 -3.20 -3.25 7.06
N THR A 228 -3.32 -3.96 5.95
CA THR A 228 -4.41 -4.87 5.62
C THR A 228 -4.14 -6.33 6.04
N GLY A 229 -2.99 -6.57 6.70
CA GLY A 229 -2.52 -7.89 7.15
C GLY A 229 -1.06 -8.17 6.81
N PHE A 230 -0.55 -7.65 5.67
CA PHE A 230 0.81 -7.88 5.20
C PHE A 230 1.39 -6.69 4.41
N TYR A 231 2.70 -6.71 4.15
CA TYR A 231 3.43 -5.69 3.39
C TYR A 231 3.64 -6.15 1.94
N LEU A 232 2.59 -6.06 1.12
CA LEU A 232 2.63 -6.44 -0.31
C LEU A 232 3.54 -5.54 -1.13
N ASP A 233 3.73 -4.30 -0.71
CA ASP A 233 4.59 -3.32 -1.35
C ASP A 233 6.08 -3.70 -1.36
N GLN A 234 6.52 -4.56 -0.41
CA GLN A 234 7.89 -5.06 -0.31
C GLN A 234 8.14 -6.37 -1.09
N ARG A 235 7.16 -6.91 -1.81
CA ARG A 235 7.26 -8.20 -2.53
C ARG A 235 8.49 -8.29 -3.41
N ASP A 236 8.68 -7.33 -4.30
CA ASP A 236 9.77 -7.35 -5.27
C ASP A 236 11.13 -7.12 -4.59
N ASN A 237 11.16 -6.36 -3.49
CA ASN A 237 12.37 -6.15 -2.70
C ASN A 237 12.77 -7.44 -1.94
N ARG A 238 11.80 -8.25 -1.48
CA ARG A 238 12.07 -9.58 -0.91
C ARG A 238 12.64 -10.52 -1.95
N ALA A 239 12.06 -10.54 -3.16
CA ALA A 239 12.59 -11.33 -4.28
C ALA A 239 14.02 -10.93 -4.67
N LEU A 240 14.30 -9.62 -4.66
CA LEU A 240 15.64 -9.10 -4.93
C LEU A 240 16.64 -9.58 -3.88
N LEU A 241 16.30 -9.51 -2.58
CA LEU A 241 17.17 -10.03 -1.52
C LEU A 241 17.45 -11.53 -1.70
N ALA A 242 16.42 -12.33 -2.03
CA ALA A 242 16.61 -13.76 -2.31
C ALA A 242 17.56 -14.00 -3.49
N ALA A 243 17.41 -13.22 -4.58
CA ALA A 243 18.30 -13.30 -5.73
C ALA A 243 19.77 -12.96 -5.38
N HIS A 244 19.98 -11.87 -4.60
CA HIS A 244 21.31 -11.49 -4.12
C HIS A 244 21.89 -12.56 -3.19
N ALA A 245 21.10 -13.08 -2.24
CA ALA A 245 21.55 -14.15 -1.35
C ALA A 245 21.98 -15.41 -2.12
N ARG A 246 21.23 -15.77 -3.17
CA ARG A 246 21.56 -16.88 -4.06
C ARG A 246 22.83 -16.64 -4.85
N GLN A 247 22.99 -15.45 -5.43
CA GLN A 247 24.14 -15.14 -6.31
C GLN A 247 25.44 -14.97 -5.52
N ARG A 248 25.35 -14.41 -4.32
CA ARG A 248 26.51 -14.03 -3.52
C ARG A 248 26.87 -15.04 -2.43
N GLY A 249 25.95 -15.94 -2.09
CA GLY A 249 26.16 -16.96 -1.08
C GLY A 249 26.48 -16.36 0.29
N PHE A 250 25.64 -15.41 0.78
CA PHE A 250 25.83 -14.77 2.08
C PHE A 250 25.96 -15.80 3.21
N GLY A 251 26.92 -15.65 4.09
CA GLY A 251 27.05 -16.51 5.28
C GLY A 251 26.12 -16.04 6.43
N ARG A 252 25.96 -14.71 6.57
CA ARG A 252 25.15 -14.12 7.63
C ARG A 252 24.30 -12.97 7.15
N VAL A 253 22.99 -13.04 7.38
CA VAL A 253 22.02 -11.99 7.04
C VAL A 253 21.34 -11.47 8.31
N LEU A 254 21.23 -10.15 8.45
CA LEU A 254 20.52 -9.49 9.53
C LEU A 254 19.24 -8.83 8.99
N ASN A 255 18.08 -9.18 9.53
CA ASN A 255 16.80 -8.58 9.19
C ASN A 255 16.26 -7.79 10.39
N CYS A 256 16.35 -6.47 10.34
CA CYS A 256 15.88 -5.55 11.35
C CYS A 256 14.45 -5.08 11.06
N TYR A 257 13.62 -4.97 12.13
CA TYR A 257 12.18 -4.70 12.02
C TYR A 257 11.49 -5.78 11.20
N CYS A 258 11.79 -7.04 11.53
CA CYS A 258 11.49 -8.18 10.66
C CYS A 258 9.99 -8.48 10.53
N TYR A 259 9.14 -7.94 11.41
CA TYR A 259 7.70 -8.22 11.45
C TYR A 259 7.44 -9.74 11.36
N SER A 260 6.62 -10.18 10.40
CA SER A 260 6.31 -11.60 10.15
C SER A 260 7.42 -12.37 9.40
N GLY A 261 8.61 -11.81 9.25
CA GLY A 261 9.78 -12.49 8.72
C GLY A 261 9.81 -12.69 7.20
N GLY A 262 9.08 -11.91 6.42
CA GLY A 262 9.06 -12.05 4.96
C GLY A 262 10.44 -11.95 4.32
N PHE A 263 11.27 -10.98 4.72
CA PHE A 263 12.67 -10.88 4.26
C PHE A 263 13.54 -12.01 4.79
N SER A 264 13.25 -12.55 5.98
CA SER A 264 13.98 -13.69 6.53
C SER A 264 13.74 -14.95 5.72
N VAL A 265 12.49 -15.23 5.35
CA VAL A 265 12.12 -16.35 4.45
C VAL A 265 12.81 -16.18 3.09
N ALA A 266 12.79 -14.96 2.52
CA ALA A 266 13.44 -14.67 1.25
C ALA A 266 14.96 -14.92 1.30
N ALA A 267 15.64 -14.43 2.34
CA ALA A 267 17.07 -14.66 2.54
C ALA A 267 17.41 -16.14 2.68
N LEU A 268 16.68 -16.88 3.54
CA LEU A 268 16.87 -18.33 3.73
C LEU A 268 16.64 -19.11 2.43
N GLN A 269 15.67 -18.70 1.60
CA GLN A 269 15.44 -19.33 0.30
C GLN A 269 16.64 -19.11 -0.64
N GLY A 270 17.14 -17.88 -0.74
CA GLY A 270 18.31 -17.58 -1.56
C GLY A 270 19.54 -18.37 -1.13
N LEU A 271 19.78 -18.48 0.20
CA LEU A 271 20.88 -19.27 0.76
C LEU A 271 20.73 -20.76 0.47
N ARG A 272 19.51 -21.30 0.57
CA ARG A 272 19.21 -22.70 0.22
C ARG A 272 19.50 -22.98 -1.27
N GLU A 273 19.10 -22.09 -2.16
CA GLU A 273 19.35 -22.19 -3.58
C GLU A 273 20.84 -22.04 -3.94
N ALA A 274 21.60 -21.29 -3.17
CA ALA A 274 23.05 -21.18 -3.28
C ALA A 274 23.80 -22.42 -2.75
N GLY A 275 23.13 -23.31 -2.01
CA GLY A 275 23.78 -24.41 -1.32
C GLY A 275 24.63 -23.97 -0.12
N VAL A 276 24.40 -22.78 0.42
CA VAL A 276 25.18 -22.18 1.51
C VAL A 276 24.53 -22.44 2.87
N ALA A 277 25.33 -22.87 3.83
CA ALA A 277 24.91 -23.07 5.21
C ALA A 277 24.89 -21.76 6.01
N GLY A 278 24.30 -20.70 5.46
CA GLY A 278 24.24 -19.40 6.13
C GLY A 278 23.11 -19.32 7.19
N GLU A 279 23.19 -18.28 8.02
CA GLU A 279 22.18 -17.97 9.07
C GLU A 279 21.48 -16.63 8.80
N VAL A 280 20.25 -16.51 9.28
CA VAL A 280 19.49 -15.26 9.28
C VAL A 280 19.14 -14.89 10.71
N VAL A 281 19.59 -13.71 11.16
CA VAL A 281 19.22 -13.11 12.44
C VAL A 281 18.12 -12.11 12.20
N SER A 282 16.99 -12.25 12.90
CA SER A 282 15.79 -11.41 12.76
C SER A 282 15.52 -10.68 14.06
N ILE A 283 15.31 -9.37 14.01
CA ILE A 283 15.05 -8.53 15.20
C ILE A 283 13.71 -7.83 15.01
N ASP A 284 12.87 -7.93 16.03
CA ASP A 284 11.65 -7.12 16.19
C ASP A 284 11.34 -6.96 17.69
N SER A 285 10.62 -5.91 18.06
CA SER A 285 10.17 -5.68 19.44
C SER A 285 8.76 -6.21 19.70
N SER A 286 8.15 -6.89 18.71
CA SER A 286 6.82 -7.48 18.81
C SER A 286 6.91 -9.00 18.93
N ALA A 287 6.68 -9.53 20.12
CA ALA A 287 6.65 -10.97 20.35
C ALA A 287 5.63 -11.71 19.43
N PRO A 288 4.41 -11.19 19.18
CA PRO A 288 3.49 -11.79 18.20
C PRO A 288 4.06 -11.83 16.77
N ALA A 289 4.72 -10.76 16.32
CA ALA A 289 5.37 -10.71 15.01
C ALA A 289 6.48 -11.76 14.90
N LEU A 290 7.31 -11.90 15.93
CA LEU A 290 8.36 -12.92 15.99
C LEU A 290 7.80 -14.35 16.02
N ALA A 291 6.68 -14.59 16.71
CA ALA A 291 6.01 -15.88 16.68
C ALA A 291 5.55 -16.24 15.26
N LEU A 292 4.97 -15.27 14.55
CA LEU A 292 4.55 -15.41 13.16
C LEU A 292 5.76 -15.63 12.23
N ALA A 293 6.87 -14.91 12.45
CA ALA A 293 8.11 -15.07 11.69
C ALA A 293 8.71 -16.49 11.85
N ARG A 294 8.71 -17.02 13.07
CA ARG A 294 9.14 -18.42 13.33
C ARG A 294 8.25 -19.43 12.59
N ALA A 295 6.93 -19.23 12.63
CA ALA A 295 5.97 -20.07 11.92
C ALA A 295 6.21 -20.02 10.41
N ASN A 296 6.46 -18.83 9.84
CA ASN A 296 6.75 -18.65 8.42
C ASN A 296 8.05 -19.36 8.00
N VAL A 297 9.08 -19.33 8.82
CA VAL A 297 10.32 -20.07 8.56
C VAL A 297 10.06 -21.59 8.57
N ALA A 298 9.31 -22.09 9.55
CA ALA A 298 8.96 -23.51 9.67
C ALA A 298 8.08 -24.00 8.51
N ASP A 299 7.07 -23.22 8.10
CA ASP A 299 6.14 -23.58 6.99
C ASP A 299 6.86 -23.70 5.64
N ASN A 300 8.01 -23.06 5.48
CA ASN A 300 8.86 -23.17 4.28
C ASN A 300 9.93 -24.27 4.39
N GLY A 301 9.92 -25.04 5.48
CA GLY A 301 10.84 -26.18 5.67
C GLY A 301 12.31 -25.76 5.81
N PHE A 302 12.57 -24.58 6.37
CA PHE A 302 13.93 -24.17 6.70
C PHE A 302 14.34 -24.74 8.08
N ASP A 303 15.62 -25.02 8.20
CA ASP A 303 16.22 -25.46 9.45
C ASP A 303 16.12 -24.35 10.52
N PRO A 304 15.40 -24.55 11.65
CA PRO A 304 15.28 -23.56 12.70
C PRO A 304 16.61 -23.10 13.28
N ALA A 305 17.65 -23.94 13.23
CA ALA A 305 18.99 -23.57 13.68
C ALA A 305 19.65 -22.46 12.86
N ARG A 306 19.14 -22.22 11.64
CA ARG A 306 19.61 -21.16 10.74
C ARG A 306 18.82 -19.85 10.83
N ALA A 307 17.80 -19.80 11.68
CA ALA A 307 16.93 -18.66 11.86
C ALA A 307 16.90 -18.24 13.35
N ARG A 308 17.69 -17.27 13.70
CA ARG A 308 17.72 -16.70 15.06
C ARG A 308 16.77 -15.51 15.14
N PHE A 309 15.96 -15.45 16.19
CA PHE A 309 15.00 -14.37 16.41
C PHE A 309 15.26 -13.70 17.77
N LEU A 310 15.38 -12.36 17.73
CA LEU A 310 15.64 -11.54 18.91
C LEU A 310 14.45 -10.61 19.17
N ASP A 311 13.85 -10.75 20.35
CA ASP A 311 12.86 -9.80 20.89
C ASP A 311 13.62 -8.65 21.53
N ALA A 312 13.82 -7.56 20.79
CA ALA A 312 14.64 -6.44 21.22
C ALA A 312 14.33 -5.15 20.46
N ASP A 313 14.66 -4.01 21.08
CA ASP A 313 14.80 -2.75 20.36
C ASP A 313 15.96 -2.85 19.35
N VAL A 314 15.67 -2.54 18.09
CA VAL A 314 16.65 -2.67 17.00
C VAL A 314 17.88 -1.81 17.24
N ASN A 315 17.72 -0.58 17.72
CA ASN A 315 18.84 0.33 17.98
C ASN A 315 19.77 -0.20 19.08
N ALA A 316 19.19 -0.76 20.15
CA ALA A 316 19.96 -1.38 21.23
C ALA A 316 20.70 -2.62 20.72
N ALA A 317 19.99 -3.51 20.01
CA ALA A 317 20.58 -4.73 19.46
C ALA A 317 21.72 -4.45 18.47
N LEU A 318 21.60 -3.47 17.58
CA LEU A 318 22.67 -3.08 16.66
C LEU A 318 23.93 -2.58 17.40
N ARG A 319 23.76 -1.86 18.52
CA ARG A 319 24.89 -1.40 19.34
C ARG A 319 25.59 -2.56 20.07
N GLU A 320 24.81 -3.49 20.63
CA GLU A 320 25.33 -4.70 21.28
C GLU A 320 26.11 -5.57 20.29
N MET A 321 25.54 -5.83 19.10
CA MET A 321 26.21 -6.58 18.03
C MET A 321 27.52 -5.91 17.60
N LEU A 322 27.49 -4.56 17.47
CA LEU A 322 28.70 -3.82 17.11
C LEU A 322 29.79 -3.91 18.19
N ALA A 323 29.40 -3.82 19.48
CA ALA A 323 30.32 -3.98 20.61
C ALA A 323 30.87 -5.42 20.69
N ALA A 324 30.07 -6.43 20.31
CA ALA A 324 30.50 -7.82 20.21
C ALA A 324 31.37 -8.10 18.97
N GLY A 325 31.57 -7.12 18.09
CA GLY A 325 32.39 -7.31 16.88
C GLY A 325 31.70 -8.12 15.77
N GLU A 326 30.38 -8.29 15.85
CA GLU A 326 29.63 -9.03 14.83
C GLU A 326 29.70 -8.36 13.45
N ARG A 327 29.63 -9.19 12.40
CA ARG A 327 29.58 -8.74 10.99
C ARG A 327 28.54 -9.55 10.22
N PHE A 328 27.94 -8.90 9.19
CA PHE A 328 26.93 -9.47 8.32
C PHE A 328 27.26 -9.19 6.86
N ASP A 329 26.96 -10.14 5.98
CA ASP A 329 27.11 -10.01 4.53
C ASP A 329 25.96 -9.25 3.91
N ALA A 330 24.77 -9.34 4.50
CA ALA A 330 23.62 -8.53 4.12
C ALA A 330 22.83 -8.07 5.35
N ILE A 331 22.32 -6.83 5.29
CA ILE A 331 21.48 -6.26 6.34
C ILE A 331 20.24 -5.66 5.68
N VAL A 332 19.06 -5.94 6.25
CA VAL A 332 17.80 -5.28 5.90
C VAL A 332 17.42 -4.33 7.03
N LEU A 333 17.14 -3.08 6.68
CA LEU A 333 16.57 -2.06 7.57
C LEU A 333 15.24 -1.59 6.98
N ASP A 334 14.11 -2.09 7.50
CA ASP A 334 12.76 -1.67 7.11
C ASP A 334 11.99 -1.10 8.31
N PRO A 335 12.41 0.05 8.85
CA PRO A 335 11.84 0.62 10.06
C PRO A 335 10.41 1.12 9.85
N PRO A 336 9.61 1.21 10.93
CA PRO A 336 8.29 1.80 10.89
C PRO A 336 8.34 3.28 10.46
N LYS A 337 7.17 3.86 10.19
CA LYS A 337 7.03 5.25 9.77
C LYS A 337 7.49 6.24 10.85
N LEU A 338 8.69 6.79 10.71
CA LEU A 338 9.30 7.72 11.68
C LEU A 338 8.88 9.19 11.48
N ALA A 339 8.49 9.59 10.26
CA ALA A 339 8.00 10.94 9.94
C ALA A 339 6.68 10.88 9.17
N PRO A 340 5.53 10.91 9.85
CA PRO A 340 4.22 10.99 9.20
C PRO A 340 4.05 12.23 8.33
N THR A 341 4.63 13.36 8.74
CA THR A 341 4.55 14.65 8.03
C THR A 341 5.92 15.31 7.95
N VAL A 342 6.05 16.32 7.08
CA VAL A 342 7.29 17.12 6.91
C VAL A 342 7.73 17.77 8.24
N ALA A 343 6.81 18.14 9.12
CA ALA A 343 7.15 18.71 10.44
C ALA A 343 8.00 17.75 11.33
N HIS A 344 7.93 16.45 11.06
CA HIS A 344 8.71 15.44 11.80
C HIS A 344 10.02 15.04 11.07
N ALA A 345 10.28 15.61 9.89
CA ALA A 345 11.36 15.17 9.01
C ALA A 345 12.74 15.25 9.66
N GLU A 346 13.03 16.34 10.38
CA GLU A 346 14.36 16.54 11.01
C GLU A 346 14.66 15.51 12.10
N ARG A 347 13.68 15.25 12.98
CA ARG A 347 13.80 14.22 14.03
C ARG A 347 13.97 12.83 13.42
N ALA A 348 13.16 12.51 12.41
CA ALA A 348 13.22 11.24 11.73
C ALA A 348 14.52 11.07 10.96
N ALA A 349 15.06 12.13 10.33
CA ALA A 349 16.34 12.11 9.65
C ALA A 349 17.48 11.69 10.59
N ARG A 350 17.50 12.21 11.82
CA ARG A 350 18.47 11.79 12.85
C ARG A 350 18.33 10.30 13.19
N ALA A 351 17.10 9.80 13.37
CA ALA A 351 16.86 8.39 13.67
C ALA A 351 17.26 7.48 12.50
N TYR A 352 16.88 7.82 11.27
CA TYR A 352 17.31 7.09 10.08
C TYR A 352 18.83 7.09 9.92
N LYS A 353 19.48 8.25 10.16
CA LYS A 353 20.95 8.35 10.10
C LYS A 353 21.63 7.42 11.10
N ASP A 354 21.16 7.37 12.35
CA ASP A 354 21.76 6.56 13.39
C ASP A 354 21.66 5.06 13.09
N ILE A 355 20.45 4.55 12.72
CA ILE A 355 20.32 3.12 12.39
C ILE A 355 21.12 2.72 11.15
N ASN A 356 21.17 3.57 10.11
CA ASN A 356 21.98 3.31 8.91
C ASN A 356 23.48 3.33 9.21
N ARG A 357 23.94 4.25 10.08
CA ARG A 357 25.33 4.31 10.52
C ARG A 357 25.73 3.03 11.27
N LEU A 358 24.89 2.53 12.16
CA LEU A 358 25.14 1.29 12.88
C LEU A 358 25.17 0.09 11.92
N ALA A 359 24.21 -0.01 11.02
CA ALA A 359 24.15 -1.08 10.03
C ALA A 359 25.39 -1.08 9.11
N LEU A 360 25.81 0.09 8.60
CA LEU A 360 27.01 0.20 7.76
C LEU A 360 28.27 -0.25 8.48
N LYS A 361 28.38 0.02 9.79
CA LYS A 361 29.51 -0.48 10.61
C LYS A 361 29.47 -2.00 10.81
N LEU A 362 28.29 -2.61 10.80
CA LEU A 362 28.07 -4.05 10.94
C LEU A 362 28.25 -4.82 9.63
N LEU A 363 28.27 -4.14 8.47
CA LEU A 363 28.51 -4.81 7.20
C LEU A 363 29.95 -5.32 7.12
N ALA A 364 30.11 -6.54 6.63
CA ALA A 364 31.39 -7.06 6.17
C ALA A 364 31.87 -6.29 4.92
N PRO A 365 33.18 -6.24 4.63
CA PRO A 365 33.66 -5.76 3.34
C PRO A 365 32.98 -6.47 2.17
N GLY A 366 32.51 -5.72 1.18
CA GLY A 366 31.69 -6.25 0.09
C GLY A 366 30.23 -6.55 0.46
N GLY A 367 29.80 -6.37 1.71
CA GLY A 367 28.43 -6.63 2.16
C GLY A 367 27.41 -5.62 1.64
N GLU A 368 26.14 -5.96 1.73
CA GLU A 368 25.01 -5.20 1.20
C GLU A 368 24.01 -4.75 2.26
N LEU A 369 23.60 -3.49 2.20
CA LEU A 369 22.54 -2.93 3.05
C LEU A 369 21.32 -2.62 2.18
N PHE A 370 20.21 -3.30 2.47
CA PHE A 370 18.88 -2.99 1.96
C PHE A 370 18.19 -2.08 2.98
N THR A 371 18.11 -0.78 2.70
CA THR A 371 17.56 0.18 3.65
C THR A 371 16.35 0.92 3.08
N PHE A 372 15.30 1.08 3.90
CA PHE A 372 14.01 1.60 3.47
C PHE A 372 13.53 2.76 4.34
N SER A 373 12.63 3.56 3.75
CA SER A 373 11.82 4.55 4.45
C SER A 373 10.42 4.60 3.85
N CYS A 374 9.39 4.35 4.67
CA CYS A 374 7.98 4.54 4.31
C CYS A 374 7.41 5.88 4.81
N SER A 375 8.26 6.82 5.24
CA SER A 375 7.87 8.10 5.79
C SER A 375 7.53 9.12 4.69
N GLY A 376 6.28 9.59 4.63
CA GLY A 376 5.85 10.61 3.66
C GLY A 376 6.55 11.97 3.85
N GLY A 377 7.03 12.29 5.06
CA GLY A 377 7.82 13.49 5.33
C GLY A 377 9.29 13.42 4.87
N ILE A 378 9.77 12.26 4.39
CA ILE A 378 11.14 12.05 3.89
C ILE A 378 11.05 11.79 2.38
N SER A 379 11.58 12.70 1.57
CA SER A 379 11.69 12.51 0.12
C SER A 379 12.80 11.52 -0.24
N ALA A 380 12.80 10.99 -1.47
CA ALA A 380 13.86 10.11 -1.96
C ALA A 380 15.23 10.78 -1.95
N ASP A 381 15.32 12.07 -2.31
CA ASP A 381 16.55 12.86 -2.22
C ASP A 381 17.05 13.03 -0.78
N LEU A 382 16.14 13.37 0.14
CA LEU A 382 16.48 13.50 1.56
C LEU A 382 16.93 12.16 2.14
N PHE A 383 16.27 11.05 1.81
CA PHE A 383 16.66 9.72 2.27
C PHE A 383 18.07 9.34 1.80
N HIS A 384 18.38 9.60 0.51
CA HIS A 384 19.73 9.41 -0.01
C HIS A 384 20.77 10.22 0.79
N LYS A 385 20.53 11.51 1.04
CA LYS A 385 21.43 12.38 1.83
C LYS A 385 21.64 11.89 3.26
N ILE A 386 20.57 11.36 3.89
CA ILE A 386 20.64 10.77 5.22
C ILE A 386 21.56 9.55 5.23
N VAL A 387 21.40 8.63 4.27
CA VAL A 387 22.19 7.40 4.17
C VAL A 387 23.66 7.73 3.83
N ALA A 388 23.88 8.67 2.91
CA ALA A 388 25.25 9.15 2.60
C ALA A 388 25.95 9.75 3.82
N SER A 389 25.25 10.59 4.59
CA SER A 389 25.78 11.14 5.86
C SER A 389 26.02 10.05 6.91
N ALA A 390 25.21 9.00 6.95
CA ALA A 390 25.42 7.84 7.83
C ALA A 390 26.72 7.08 7.44
N GLY A 391 26.99 6.93 6.14
CA GLY A 391 28.23 6.32 5.62
C GLY A 391 29.47 7.10 6.03
N ALA A 392 29.44 8.43 5.87
CA ALA A 392 30.53 9.30 6.31
C ALA A 392 30.80 9.17 7.82
N ASP A 393 29.75 9.23 8.66
CA ASP A 393 29.90 9.07 10.12
C ASP A 393 30.29 7.63 10.54
N ALA A 394 30.01 6.65 9.71
CA ALA A 394 30.44 5.26 9.94
C ALA A 394 31.93 5.06 9.59
N GLY A 395 32.52 5.94 8.79
CA GLY A 395 33.86 5.77 8.21
C GLY A 395 33.89 4.59 7.23
N VAL A 396 32.78 4.35 6.50
CA VAL A 396 32.63 3.21 5.57
C VAL A 396 32.56 3.75 4.15
N ASP A 397 33.47 3.31 3.28
CA ASP A 397 33.40 3.58 1.85
C ASP A 397 32.36 2.62 1.20
N ALA A 398 31.35 3.20 0.59
CA ALA A 398 30.22 2.44 0.01
C ALA A 398 29.63 3.19 -1.19
N TYR A 399 28.91 2.46 -2.03
CA TYR A 399 28.15 3.02 -3.14
C TYR A 399 26.72 2.50 -3.18
N ILE A 400 25.82 3.28 -3.77
CA ILE A 400 24.45 2.86 -4.02
C ILE A 400 24.43 2.04 -5.32
N ALA A 401 24.13 0.74 -5.20
CA ALA A 401 24.02 -0.15 -6.35
C ALA A 401 22.65 -0.04 -7.02
N GLN A 402 21.58 0.16 -6.23
CA GLN A 402 20.21 0.20 -6.76
C GLN A 402 19.31 1.10 -5.92
N ARG A 403 18.33 1.75 -6.57
CA ARG A 403 17.20 2.41 -5.93
C ARG A 403 16.01 1.48 -5.94
N LEU A 404 15.29 1.41 -4.82
CA LEU A 404 14.16 0.52 -4.60
C LEU A 404 12.89 1.34 -4.32
N GLY A 405 11.76 0.74 -4.56
CA GLY A 405 10.44 1.32 -4.32
C GLY A 405 9.39 0.26 -4.02
N ALA A 406 8.14 0.66 -4.07
CA ALA A 406 7.02 -0.24 -3.90
C ALA A 406 6.85 -1.14 -5.15
N ALA A 407 6.29 -2.34 -4.94
CA ALA A 407 5.93 -3.25 -6.01
C ALA A 407 4.91 -2.62 -6.98
N PRO A 408 4.86 -3.04 -8.27
CA PRO A 408 4.12 -2.35 -9.34
C PRO A 408 2.60 -2.30 -9.15
N ASP A 409 2.03 -3.16 -8.32
CA ASP A 409 0.63 -3.09 -7.91
C ASP A 409 0.33 -1.98 -6.88
N HIS A 410 1.35 -1.22 -6.46
CA HIS A 410 1.25 -0.01 -5.66
C HIS A 410 1.65 1.22 -6.51
N PRO A 411 0.90 1.53 -7.58
CA PRO A 411 1.28 2.57 -8.52
C PRO A 411 1.22 3.96 -7.90
N MET A 412 2.01 4.86 -8.45
CA MET A 412 1.95 6.29 -8.17
C MET A 412 1.36 7.01 -9.39
N SER A 413 0.36 7.87 -9.18
CA SER A 413 -0.13 8.74 -10.25
C SER A 413 0.88 9.84 -10.56
N LEU A 414 1.08 10.15 -11.84
CA LEU A 414 1.94 11.26 -12.26
C LEU A 414 1.48 12.61 -11.71
N ALA A 415 0.17 12.76 -11.48
CA ALA A 415 -0.43 13.99 -10.94
C ALA A 415 -0.45 14.02 -9.39
N PHE A 416 0.03 12.96 -8.72
CA PHE A 416 -0.04 12.81 -7.27
C PHE A 416 1.30 12.30 -6.71
N PRO A 417 2.32 13.17 -6.60
CA PRO A 417 3.65 12.79 -6.13
C PRO A 417 3.69 12.32 -4.67
N GLU A 418 2.70 12.68 -3.85
CA GLU A 418 2.54 12.19 -2.47
C GLU A 418 2.31 10.67 -2.40
N GLY A 419 2.00 10.03 -3.53
CA GLY A 419 1.93 8.58 -3.68
C GLY A 419 3.28 7.89 -3.55
N GLU A 420 4.42 8.59 -3.70
CA GLU A 420 5.76 8.04 -3.46
C GLU A 420 6.05 7.93 -1.96
N TYR A 421 5.56 6.88 -1.34
CA TYR A 421 5.72 6.69 0.11
C TYR A 421 6.87 5.73 0.47
N LEU A 422 7.14 4.68 -0.31
CA LEU A 422 8.22 3.72 -0.07
C LEU A 422 9.45 4.07 -0.90
N LYS A 423 10.56 4.34 -0.25
CA LYS A 423 11.88 4.58 -0.83
C LYS A 423 12.85 3.59 -0.25
N GLY A 424 13.72 3.03 -1.09
CA GLY A 424 14.75 2.12 -0.65
C GLY A 424 16.06 2.26 -1.43
N LEU A 425 17.12 1.76 -0.85
CA LEU A 425 18.46 1.73 -1.45
C LEU A 425 19.10 0.37 -1.16
N VAL A 426 19.77 -0.19 -2.17
CA VAL A 426 20.80 -1.19 -1.97
C VAL A 426 22.14 -0.46 -1.93
N VAL A 427 22.80 -0.51 -0.78
CA VAL A 427 24.10 0.11 -0.55
C VAL A 427 25.14 -1.00 -0.38
N VAL A 428 26.21 -0.95 -1.14
CA VAL A 428 27.30 -1.94 -1.08
C VAL A 428 28.52 -1.30 -0.42
N ARG A 429 28.99 -1.89 0.68
CA ARG A 429 30.27 -1.56 1.27
C ARG A 429 31.38 -2.02 0.32
N LYS A 430 32.35 -1.15 -0.02
CA LYS A 430 33.46 -1.57 -0.86
C LYS A 430 34.29 -2.66 -0.17
N PRO A 431 34.85 -3.60 -0.92
CA PRO A 431 35.88 -4.51 -0.41
C PRO A 431 37.07 -3.70 0.12
N ASP A 432 37.79 -4.27 1.08
CA ASP A 432 39.04 -3.67 1.61
C ASP A 432 40.14 -3.71 0.57
#